data_89473e0c6ee014372c025e7c7328e844
#
_entry.id   89473e0c6ee014372c025e7c7328e844
#
_cell.length_a   1.000
_cell.length_b   1.000
_cell.length_c   1.000
_cell.angle_alpha   90.00
_cell.angle_beta   90.00
_cell.angle_gamma   90.00
#
_symmetry.space_group_name_H-M   'P 1'
#
loop_
_entity.id
_entity.type
_entity.pdbx_description
1 polymer ?
#
loop_
_entity_poly.entity_id
_entity_poly.type
_entity_poly.pdbx_seq_one_letter_code
_entity_poly.pdbx_strand_id
1 'polypeptide(L)'
;MSSSTTESKLSTIYYPLTANPAGHHHLLLAESVLWNFPETQLVVFLLSNGLHPDPLKQQQIPSAALRLNILQSALNDWSDPKKSLPAKIAEDSGIHLKLRKSNSAISHRELAINRPLRLAEHIKSFSGSEKVRMIVGADLLERMLNPQIFTDLDLVEIERSCHLLLAPRNEVE
;
A
#
# COMPACT_ATOMS: atom_id res chain seq x y z
N MET A 1 10.58 13.17 -32.93
CA MET A 1 9.39 12.30 -32.61
C MET A 1 9.62 11.73 -31.23
N SER A 2 9.07 12.37 -30.21
CA SER A 2 9.14 11.90 -28.83
C SER A 2 7.99 10.91 -28.62
N SER A 3 8.29 9.62 -28.57
CA SER A 3 7.36 8.60 -28.10
C SER A 3 7.13 8.81 -26.60
N SER A 4 6.06 9.49 -26.24
CA SER A 4 5.53 9.44 -24.88
C SER A 4 5.01 8.02 -24.66
N THR A 5 5.82 7.18 -24.05
CA THR A 5 5.37 5.93 -23.45
C THR A 5 4.37 6.28 -22.37
N THR A 6 3.10 6.19 -22.69
CA THR A 6 2.01 6.13 -21.72
C THR A 6 2.23 4.83 -20.95
N GLU A 7 3.03 4.86 -19.89
CA GLU A 7 3.08 3.75 -18.93
C GLU A 7 1.66 3.54 -18.44
N SER A 8 1.11 2.39 -18.77
CA SER A 8 -0.24 2.01 -18.38
C SER A 8 -0.37 2.14 -16.86
N LYS A 9 -1.36 2.92 -16.39
CA LYS A 9 -1.65 3.09 -14.95
C LYS A 9 -1.94 1.76 -14.24
N LEU A 10 -2.21 0.70 -14.98
CA LEU A 10 -2.36 -0.66 -14.50
C LEU A 10 -1.03 -1.27 -14.01
N SER A 11 0.11 -0.67 -14.35
CA SER A 11 1.42 -1.13 -13.89
C SER A 11 1.74 -0.75 -12.44
N THR A 12 0.95 0.13 -11.83
CA THR A 12 1.15 0.60 -10.45
C THR A 12 -0.01 0.15 -9.56
N ILE A 13 0.34 -0.37 -8.38
CA ILE A 13 -0.60 -0.71 -7.32
C ILE A 13 -0.28 0.14 -6.10
N TYR A 14 -1.31 0.74 -5.51
CA TYR A 14 -1.19 1.59 -4.33
C TYR A 14 -1.56 0.82 -3.07
N TYR A 15 -0.79 1.01 -2.00
CA TYR A 15 -1.02 0.37 -0.72
C TYR A 15 -1.06 1.41 0.41
N PRO A 16 -2.26 1.90 0.77
CA PRO A 16 -2.42 2.83 1.89
C PRO A 16 -2.12 2.15 3.23
N LEU A 17 -1.28 2.76 4.05
CA LEU A 17 -0.98 2.28 5.40
C LEU A 17 -0.51 3.39 6.33
N THR A 18 -0.60 3.14 7.63
CA THR A 18 -0.05 4.05 8.65
C THR A 18 1.44 3.81 8.88
N ALA A 19 1.93 2.59 8.67
CA ALA A 19 3.32 2.16 8.92
C ALA A 19 3.82 2.53 10.33
N ASN A 20 3.24 1.92 11.36
CA ASN A 20 3.57 2.18 12.76
C ASN A 20 4.13 0.93 13.49
N PRO A 21 5.37 0.50 13.20
CA PRO A 21 6.06 0.55 11.93
C PRO A 21 5.43 -0.37 10.87
N ALA A 22 5.89 -0.29 9.64
CA ALA A 22 5.53 -1.30 8.64
C ALA A 22 6.20 -2.62 9.01
N GLY A 23 5.39 -3.64 9.28
CA GLY A 23 5.89 -4.98 9.58
C GLY A 23 6.22 -5.79 8.31
N HIS A 24 6.92 -6.90 8.48
CA HIS A 24 7.29 -7.80 7.37
C HIS A 24 6.09 -8.27 6.55
N HIS A 25 4.94 -8.47 7.17
CA HIS A 25 3.71 -8.86 6.48
C HIS A 25 3.24 -7.83 5.43
N HIS A 26 3.46 -6.53 5.66
CA HIS A 26 3.15 -5.51 4.67
C HIS A 26 4.10 -5.61 3.45
N LEU A 27 5.38 -5.86 3.71
CA LEU A 27 6.38 -6.01 2.66
C LEU A 27 6.17 -7.30 1.87
N LEU A 28 5.86 -8.41 2.54
CA LEU A 28 5.51 -9.68 1.90
C LEU A 28 4.25 -9.56 1.03
N LEU A 29 3.23 -8.82 1.50
CA LEU A 29 2.04 -8.57 0.72
C LEU A 29 2.36 -7.80 -0.56
N ALA A 30 3.19 -6.75 -0.47
CA ALA A 30 3.64 -6.02 -1.65
C ALA A 30 4.40 -6.91 -2.64
N GLU A 31 5.28 -7.80 -2.15
CA GLU A 31 5.97 -8.79 -2.97
C GLU A 31 4.98 -9.74 -3.64
N SER A 32 4.03 -10.31 -2.88
CA SER A 32 3.05 -11.25 -3.42
C SER A 32 2.20 -10.64 -4.53
N VAL A 33 1.90 -9.35 -4.41
CA VAL A 33 1.18 -8.60 -5.45
C VAL A 33 2.01 -8.50 -6.73
N LEU A 34 3.30 -8.18 -6.64
CA LEU A 34 4.20 -8.15 -7.79
C LEU A 34 4.30 -9.49 -8.52
N TRP A 35 4.06 -10.59 -7.83
CA TRP A 35 4.11 -11.93 -8.43
C TRP A 35 2.79 -12.39 -9.01
N ASN A 36 1.69 -12.08 -8.31
CA ASN A 36 0.36 -12.52 -8.70
C ASN A 36 -0.25 -11.66 -9.83
N PHE A 37 0.24 -10.44 -9.99
CA PHE A 37 -0.17 -9.51 -11.05
C PHE A 37 1.00 -9.23 -11.99
N PRO A 38 1.20 -10.07 -13.02
CA PRO A 38 2.39 -10.02 -13.88
C PRO A 38 2.63 -8.69 -14.59
N GLU A 39 1.58 -7.92 -14.81
CA GLU A 39 1.62 -6.59 -15.41
C GLU A 39 2.08 -5.49 -14.42
N THR A 40 2.07 -5.78 -13.11
CA THR A 40 2.49 -4.81 -12.10
C THR A 40 4.00 -4.65 -12.11
N GLN A 41 4.44 -3.41 -12.26
CA GLN A 41 5.85 -3.04 -12.21
C GLN A 41 6.21 -2.34 -10.90
N LEU A 42 5.23 -1.71 -10.25
CA LEU A 42 5.46 -0.89 -9.07
C LEU A 42 4.35 -1.07 -8.04
N VAL A 43 4.74 -1.30 -6.79
CA VAL A 43 3.87 -1.16 -5.62
C VAL A 43 4.30 0.09 -4.85
N VAL A 44 3.38 1.01 -4.64
CA VAL A 44 3.62 2.26 -3.93
C VAL A 44 2.93 2.24 -2.58
N PHE A 45 3.70 2.23 -1.51
CA PHE A 45 3.16 2.46 -0.17
C PHE A 45 2.72 3.91 -0.03
N LEU A 46 1.43 4.12 0.26
CA LEU A 46 0.88 5.44 0.54
C LEU A 46 0.84 5.64 2.05
N LEU A 47 1.86 6.33 2.57
CA LEU A 47 1.99 6.57 4.00
C LEU A 47 1.04 7.68 4.45
N SER A 48 0.08 7.35 5.33
CA SER A 48 -0.79 8.36 5.93
C SER A 48 0.02 9.30 6.85
N ASN A 49 -0.45 10.51 7.07
CA ASN A 49 0.20 11.44 7.99
C ASN A 49 0.03 11.08 9.48
N GLY A 50 -0.59 9.96 9.79
CA GLY A 50 -0.65 9.40 11.13
C GLY A 50 -1.85 9.84 11.97
N LEU A 51 -2.86 10.46 11.39
CA LEU A 51 -4.10 10.72 12.11
C LEU A 51 -4.90 9.42 12.29
N HIS A 52 -5.29 9.15 13.52
CA HIS A 52 -6.09 8.00 13.88
C HIS A 52 -7.37 8.46 14.60
N PRO A 53 -8.54 7.85 14.30
CA PRO A 53 -9.79 8.23 14.97
C PRO A 53 -9.80 7.92 16.47
N ASP A 54 -9.04 6.93 16.90
CA ASP A 54 -8.84 6.60 18.32
C ASP A 54 -7.73 7.48 18.91
N PRO A 55 -8.03 8.36 19.91
CA PRO A 55 -7.04 9.26 20.53
C PRO A 55 -5.88 8.53 21.21
N LEU A 56 -6.10 7.35 21.79
CA LEU A 56 -5.05 6.57 22.45
C LEU A 56 -4.06 6.02 21.43
N LYS A 57 -4.58 5.51 20.31
CA LYS A 57 -3.72 5.06 19.20
C LYS A 57 -3.02 6.24 18.55
N GLN A 58 -3.69 7.39 18.43
CA GLN A 58 -3.11 8.61 17.88
C GLN A 58 -1.84 9.03 18.63
N GLN A 59 -1.84 8.97 19.97
CA GLN A 59 -0.68 9.33 20.80
C GLN A 59 0.51 8.38 20.61
N GLN A 60 0.27 7.16 20.17
CA GLN A 60 1.29 6.13 19.95
C GLN A 60 1.89 6.17 18.53
N ILE A 61 1.35 6.98 17.64
CA ILE A 61 1.84 7.05 16.26
C ILE A 61 3.00 8.04 16.17
N PRO A 62 4.20 7.60 15.80
CA PRO A 62 5.33 8.49 15.57
C PRO A 62 5.07 9.51 14.46
N SER A 63 5.90 10.54 14.38
CA SER A 63 5.79 11.54 13.32
C SER A 63 5.86 10.90 11.93
N ALA A 64 5.21 11.51 10.94
CA ALA A 64 5.23 11.03 9.56
C ALA A 64 6.66 10.92 9.03
N ALA A 65 7.52 11.89 9.33
CA ALA A 65 8.92 11.88 8.94
C ALA A 65 9.68 10.66 9.50
N LEU A 66 9.48 10.32 10.78
CA LEU A 66 10.14 9.15 11.37
C LEU A 66 9.64 7.85 10.74
N ARG A 67 8.32 7.71 10.55
CA ARG A 67 7.73 6.52 9.91
C ARG A 67 8.21 6.37 8.47
N LEU A 68 8.33 7.48 7.74
CA LEU A 68 8.84 7.51 6.37
C LEU A 68 10.30 7.04 6.31
N ASN A 69 11.15 7.52 7.22
CA ASN A 69 12.55 7.12 7.29
C ASN A 69 12.70 5.62 7.62
N ILE A 70 11.89 5.12 8.57
CA ILE A 70 11.88 3.69 8.91
C ILE A 70 11.44 2.85 7.70
N LEU A 71 10.36 3.26 7.03
CA LEU A 71 9.88 2.55 5.85
C LEU A 71 10.90 2.57 4.72
N GLN A 72 11.56 3.70 4.47
CA GLN A 72 12.62 3.81 3.46
C GLN A 72 13.78 2.87 3.75
N SER A 73 14.23 2.83 5.01
CA SER A 73 15.30 1.92 5.43
C SER A 73 14.88 0.45 5.22
N ALA A 74 13.66 0.10 5.63
CA ALA A 74 13.13 -1.25 5.45
C ALA A 74 13.03 -1.64 3.97
N LEU A 75 12.60 -0.73 3.10
CA LEU A 75 12.52 -0.97 1.65
C LEU A 75 13.90 -1.12 1.01
N ASN A 76 14.89 -0.33 1.44
CA ASN A 76 16.25 -0.47 0.97
C ASN A 76 16.82 -1.84 1.32
N ASP A 77 16.64 -2.28 2.56
CA ASP A 77 17.06 -3.60 3.02
C ASP A 77 16.31 -4.72 2.30
N TRP A 78 15.01 -4.56 2.10
CA TRP A 78 14.16 -5.51 1.41
C TRP A 78 14.53 -5.70 -0.05
N SER A 79 14.97 -4.64 -0.70
CA SER A 79 15.34 -4.61 -2.12
C SER A 79 16.81 -4.97 -2.36
N ASP A 80 17.62 -5.13 -1.30
CA ASP A 80 19.03 -5.50 -1.43
C ASP A 80 19.17 -6.98 -1.83
N PRO A 81 19.65 -7.28 -3.06
CA PRO A 81 19.78 -8.65 -3.52
C PRO A 81 20.76 -9.48 -2.68
N LYS A 82 21.72 -8.83 -1.99
CA LYS A 82 22.68 -9.53 -1.11
C LYS A 82 22.04 -10.02 0.18
N LYS A 83 21.02 -9.34 0.67
CA LYS A 83 20.31 -9.71 1.89
C LYS A 83 19.29 -10.82 1.66
N SER A 84 18.71 -10.90 0.48
CA SER A 84 17.66 -11.87 0.11
C SER A 84 16.51 -11.96 1.13
N LEU A 85 16.16 -10.83 1.77
CA LEU A 85 15.20 -10.78 2.87
C LEU A 85 13.81 -11.29 2.49
N PRO A 86 13.23 -10.94 1.32
CA PRO A 86 11.92 -11.45 0.93
C PRO A 86 11.86 -12.97 0.93
N ALA A 87 12.88 -13.61 0.34
CA ALA A 87 12.95 -15.08 0.25
C ALA A 87 13.10 -15.72 1.63
N LYS A 88 13.98 -15.20 2.48
CA LYS A 88 14.21 -15.73 3.83
C LYS A 88 12.96 -15.60 4.70
N ILE A 89 12.32 -14.43 4.71
CA ILE A 89 11.12 -14.19 5.54
C ILE A 89 9.95 -15.03 5.03
N ALA A 90 9.84 -15.22 3.72
CA ALA A 90 8.82 -16.08 3.15
C ALA A 90 9.06 -17.55 3.54
N GLU A 91 10.29 -18.02 3.47
CA GLU A 91 10.67 -19.38 3.88
C GLU A 91 10.34 -19.60 5.35
N ASP A 92 10.77 -18.70 6.23
CA ASP A 92 10.49 -18.75 7.66
C ASP A 92 8.98 -18.71 7.98
N SER A 93 8.18 -18.07 7.12
CA SER A 93 6.72 -17.99 7.24
C SER A 93 5.99 -19.14 6.54
N GLY A 94 6.70 -20.10 5.94
CA GLY A 94 6.11 -21.20 5.18
C GLY A 94 5.45 -20.77 3.86
N ILE A 95 5.80 -19.61 3.34
CA ILE A 95 5.24 -19.02 2.11
C ILE A 95 6.15 -19.34 0.93
N HIS A 96 5.61 -20.02 -0.09
CA HIS A 96 6.34 -20.27 -1.32
C HIS A 96 6.29 -19.05 -2.24
N LEU A 97 7.38 -18.30 -2.29
CA LEU A 97 7.52 -17.14 -3.14
C LEU A 97 8.02 -17.50 -4.54
N LYS A 98 7.38 -16.92 -5.58
CA LYS A 98 7.93 -16.91 -6.94
C LYS A 98 9.02 -15.82 -7.03
N LEU A 99 9.93 -15.95 -7.97
CA LEU A 99 10.96 -14.93 -8.20
C LEU A 99 10.34 -13.62 -8.66
N ARG A 100 10.79 -12.50 -8.05
CA ARG A 100 10.42 -11.15 -8.48
C ARG A 100 10.86 -10.93 -9.93
N LYS A 101 10.05 -10.24 -10.71
CA LYS A 101 10.47 -9.77 -12.04
C LYS A 101 11.59 -8.74 -11.89
N SER A 102 12.59 -8.81 -12.75
CA SER A 102 13.78 -7.95 -12.70
C SER A 102 13.47 -6.46 -12.75
N ASN A 103 12.35 -6.08 -13.36
CA ASN A 103 11.95 -4.68 -13.56
C ASN A 103 10.89 -4.18 -12.57
N SER A 104 10.48 -5.01 -11.60
CA SER A 104 9.48 -4.60 -10.62
C SER A 104 10.13 -4.00 -9.38
N ALA A 105 9.48 -3.01 -8.80
CA ALA A 105 9.97 -2.28 -7.64
C ALA A 105 8.88 -2.09 -6.58
N ILE A 106 9.33 -1.91 -5.34
CA ILE A 106 8.50 -1.41 -4.24
C ILE A 106 9.03 -0.03 -3.87
N SER A 107 8.16 0.92 -3.80
CA SER A 107 8.49 2.30 -3.45
C SER A 107 7.51 2.83 -2.40
N HIS A 108 7.70 4.08 -1.99
CA HIS A 108 6.80 4.74 -1.06
C HIS A 108 6.51 6.17 -1.51
N ARG A 109 5.38 6.68 -1.06
CA ARG A 109 4.98 8.07 -1.23
C ARG A 109 4.21 8.51 0.00
N GLU A 110 4.54 9.66 0.55
CA GLU A 110 3.79 10.26 1.63
C GLU A 110 2.45 10.81 1.10
N LEU A 111 1.37 10.49 1.82
CA LEU A 111 0.08 11.11 1.61
C LEU A 111 -0.03 12.34 2.49
N ALA A 112 -0.12 13.50 1.89
CA ALA A 112 -0.39 14.76 2.56
C ALA A 112 -1.87 14.91 2.95
N ILE A 113 -2.48 13.85 3.47
CA ILE A 113 -3.88 13.84 3.90
C ILE A 113 -3.99 13.68 5.41
N ASN A 114 -4.86 14.47 6.00
CA ASN A 114 -4.98 14.58 7.45
C ASN A 114 -6.05 13.67 8.05
N ARG A 115 -6.82 12.97 7.22
CA ARG A 115 -7.91 12.10 7.67
C ARG A 115 -8.33 11.12 6.57
N PRO A 116 -8.95 9.98 6.92
CA PRO A 116 -9.37 8.95 5.98
C PRO A 116 -10.26 9.44 4.83
N LEU A 117 -11.14 10.40 5.10
CA LEU A 117 -12.04 10.98 4.09
C LEU A 117 -11.31 11.55 2.86
N ARG A 118 -10.08 12.02 3.05
CA ARG A 118 -9.27 12.55 1.95
C ARG A 118 -8.56 11.48 1.12
N LEU A 119 -8.61 10.23 1.53
CA LEU A 119 -8.09 9.12 0.73
C LEU A 119 -8.81 9.04 -0.61
N ALA A 120 -10.14 9.19 -0.63
CA ALA A 120 -10.93 9.18 -1.86
C ALA A 120 -10.49 10.28 -2.85
N GLU A 121 -10.32 11.51 -2.37
CA GLU A 121 -9.84 12.63 -3.19
C GLU A 121 -8.43 12.37 -3.76
N HIS A 122 -7.58 11.78 -2.92
CA HIS A 122 -6.20 11.47 -3.31
C HIS A 122 -6.14 10.38 -4.37
N ILE A 123 -6.91 9.30 -4.19
CA ILE A 123 -7.05 8.23 -5.18
C ILE A 123 -7.58 8.76 -6.50
N LYS A 124 -8.57 9.63 -6.46
CA LYS A 124 -9.09 10.32 -7.66
C LYS A 124 -7.99 11.08 -8.40
N SER A 125 -7.09 11.73 -7.70
CA SER A 125 -5.97 12.46 -8.32
C SER A 125 -4.98 11.54 -9.04
N PHE A 126 -4.89 10.26 -8.66
CA PHE A 126 -4.04 9.26 -9.33
C PHE A 126 -4.74 8.57 -10.50
N SER A 127 -6.05 8.31 -10.37
CA SER A 127 -6.80 7.51 -11.35
C SER A 127 -6.95 8.21 -12.71
N GLY A 128 -7.17 9.53 -12.72
CA GLY A 128 -7.50 10.23 -13.97
C GLY A 128 -8.76 9.62 -14.62
N SER A 129 -8.65 9.19 -15.89
CA SER A 129 -9.74 8.52 -16.62
C SER A 129 -9.81 7.00 -16.39
N GLU A 130 -8.77 6.39 -15.87
CA GLU A 130 -8.69 4.95 -15.63
C GLU A 130 -8.63 4.66 -14.14
N LYS A 131 -9.27 3.56 -13.72
CA LYS A 131 -9.19 3.11 -12.34
C LYS A 131 -7.77 2.66 -12.01
N VAL A 132 -7.30 3.03 -10.82
CA VAL A 132 -6.07 2.50 -10.24
C VAL A 132 -6.35 1.25 -9.42
N ARG A 133 -5.34 0.45 -9.13
CA ARG A 133 -5.44 -0.68 -8.20
C ARG A 133 -4.99 -0.26 -6.81
N MET A 134 -5.72 -0.67 -5.79
CA MET A 134 -5.42 -0.34 -4.40
C MET A 134 -5.54 -1.57 -3.51
N ILE A 135 -4.50 -1.86 -2.72
CA ILE A 135 -4.56 -2.90 -1.69
C ILE A 135 -5.33 -2.35 -0.49
N VAL A 136 -6.29 -3.14 -0.02
CA VAL A 136 -7.10 -2.84 1.16
C VAL A 136 -6.94 -3.97 2.16
N GLY A 137 -6.25 -3.68 3.27
CA GLY A 137 -6.20 -4.58 4.42
C GLY A 137 -7.49 -4.53 5.25
N ALA A 138 -7.67 -5.51 6.13
CA ALA A 138 -8.87 -5.62 6.97
C ALA A 138 -9.15 -4.35 7.77
N ASP A 139 -8.13 -3.76 8.40
CA ASP A 139 -8.29 -2.54 9.21
C ASP A 139 -8.78 -1.33 8.40
N LEU A 140 -8.36 -1.22 7.14
CA LEU A 140 -8.85 -0.16 6.25
C LEU A 140 -10.27 -0.45 5.80
N LEU A 141 -10.57 -1.72 5.48
CA LEU A 141 -11.92 -2.15 5.10
C LEU A 141 -12.92 -1.87 6.22
N GLU A 142 -12.62 -2.24 7.47
CA GLU A 142 -13.46 -1.92 8.63
C GLU A 142 -13.72 -0.41 8.76
N ARG A 143 -12.70 0.41 8.54
CA ARG A 143 -12.86 1.88 8.54
C ARG A 143 -13.71 2.38 7.38
N MET A 144 -13.59 1.80 6.20
CA MET A 144 -14.42 2.15 5.04
C MET A 144 -15.89 1.80 5.27
N LEU A 145 -16.18 0.75 6.02
CA LEU A 145 -17.54 0.36 6.40
C LEU A 145 -18.13 1.21 7.54
N ASN A 146 -17.34 2.06 8.17
CA ASN A 146 -17.81 2.94 9.22
C ASN A 146 -18.25 4.30 8.65
N PRO A 147 -19.58 4.62 8.64
CA PRO A 147 -20.11 5.85 8.05
C PRO A 147 -19.68 7.14 8.76
N GLN A 148 -19.12 7.03 9.98
CA GLN A 148 -18.54 8.18 10.68
C GLN A 148 -17.13 8.52 10.18
N ILE A 149 -16.47 7.58 9.48
CA ILE A 149 -15.11 7.75 8.97
C ILE A 149 -15.15 8.00 7.45
N PHE A 150 -15.89 7.19 6.72
CA PHE A 150 -16.10 7.32 5.28
C PHE A 150 -17.57 7.58 4.99
N THR A 151 -17.85 8.63 4.26
CA THR A 151 -19.21 8.93 3.78
C THR A 151 -19.56 8.08 2.57
N ASP A 152 -20.84 7.98 2.23
CA ASP A 152 -21.27 7.32 0.98
C ASP A 152 -20.61 7.95 -0.25
N LEU A 153 -20.39 9.27 -0.24
CA LEU A 153 -19.71 9.96 -1.34
C LEU A 153 -18.24 9.54 -1.46
N ASP A 154 -17.53 9.32 -0.34
CA ASP A 154 -16.16 8.81 -0.36
C ASP A 154 -16.11 7.39 -0.96
N LEU A 155 -17.06 6.53 -0.57
CA LEU A 155 -17.14 5.17 -1.08
C LEU A 155 -17.46 5.14 -2.58
N VAL A 156 -18.39 5.96 -3.04
CA VAL A 156 -18.70 6.11 -4.48
C VAL A 156 -17.48 6.60 -5.26
N GLU A 157 -16.73 7.56 -4.71
CA GLU A 157 -15.52 8.06 -5.37
C GLU A 157 -14.42 6.99 -5.42
N ILE A 158 -14.23 6.22 -4.34
CA ILE A 158 -13.29 5.10 -4.31
C ILE A 158 -13.69 4.03 -5.34
N GLU A 159 -14.96 3.66 -5.39
CA GLU A 159 -15.47 2.70 -6.37
C GLU A 159 -15.23 3.15 -7.82
N ARG A 160 -15.43 4.43 -8.10
CA ARG A 160 -15.18 5.00 -9.43
C ARG A 160 -13.72 5.03 -9.80
N SER A 161 -12.85 5.26 -8.82
CA SER A 161 -11.43 5.57 -9.03
C SER A 161 -10.51 4.38 -8.89
N CYS A 162 -10.93 3.28 -8.25
CA CYS A 162 -10.04 2.13 -8.03
C CYS A 162 -10.70 0.76 -8.13
N HIS A 163 -9.85 -0.21 -8.42
CA HIS A 163 -10.10 -1.63 -8.21
C HIS A 163 -9.48 -2.02 -6.87
N LEU A 164 -10.28 -2.52 -5.95
CA LEU A 164 -9.83 -2.92 -4.63
C LEU A 164 -9.26 -4.34 -4.67
N LEU A 165 -8.05 -4.50 -4.18
CA LEU A 165 -7.40 -5.78 -3.92
C LEU A 165 -7.49 -6.06 -2.42
N LEU A 166 -8.42 -6.92 -2.02
CA LEU A 166 -8.63 -7.24 -0.62
C LEU A 166 -7.54 -8.19 -0.13
N ALA A 167 -6.85 -7.79 0.93
CA ALA A 167 -5.89 -8.62 1.63
C ALA A 167 -6.55 -9.18 2.89
N PRO A 168 -6.98 -10.45 2.89
CA PRO A 168 -7.56 -11.07 4.07
C PRO A 168 -6.49 -11.19 5.16
N ARG A 169 -6.88 -10.96 6.41
CA ARG A 169 -6.10 -11.37 7.57
C ARG A 169 -6.35 -12.84 7.77
N ASN A 170 -5.33 -13.68 7.63
CA ASN A 170 -5.43 -15.03 8.16
C ASN A 170 -5.42 -14.88 9.68
N GLU A 171 -6.56 -15.07 10.31
CA GLU A 171 -6.60 -15.37 11.73
C GLU A 171 -5.89 -16.72 11.87
N VAL A 172 -4.70 -16.69 12.42
CA VAL A 172 -4.04 -17.91 12.90
C VAL A 172 -4.81 -18.27 14.17
N GLU A 173 -5.69 -19.27 14.07
CA GLU A 173 -6.29 -19.92 15.22
C GLU A 173 -5.21 -20.57 16.11
#